data_879918b6f94c43caf23b5914161cde55
#
_entry.id   879918b6f94c43caf23b5914161cde55
#
_cell.length_a   1.000
_cell.length_b   1.000
_cell.length_c   1.000
_cell.angle_alpha   90.00
_cell.angle_beta   90.00
_cell.angle_gamma   90.00
#
_symmetry.space_group_name_H-M   'P 1'
#
loop_
_entity.id
_entity.type
_entity.pdbx_description
1 polymer ?
#
loop_
_entity_poly.entity_id
_entity_poly.type
_entity_poly.pdbx_seq_one_letter_code
_entity_poly.pdbx_strand_id
1 'polypeptide(L)'
;MTTIAENIAGVRQYIQVASNGREVKLLAVSKTFPVESIAEAVRAGQRCFGENYAQEGSAKVEFFKEHYPDIELEWHFIGPLQANKTRLVAEHFQWIESLSRLKIAQRLNEQRPAHMSAINALVEINIDDEESKSGIAPEALSDFLASVSLLPNIQLRGLMCIPKADADETEKRQTFARMKKIFEDCRTKGYAFDTLSMGMSADYEVAIEEGSTLVRVGSAIFGARNYSKS
;
A
#
# COMPACT_ATOMS: atom_id res chain seq x y z
N MET A 1 20.48 -19.81 -3.76
CA MET A 1 19.63 -18.61 -3.49
C MET A 1 18.62 -18.53 -4.60
N THR A 2 17.37 -18.36 -4.27
CA THR A 2 16.30 -18.13 -5.26
C THR A 2 16.42 -16.74 -5.89
N THR A 3 16.08 -16.60 -7.16
CA THR A 3 16.02 -15.31 -7.86
C THR A 3 14.76 -14.52 -7.49
N ILE A 4 14.77 -13.22 -7.73
CA ILE A 4 13.58 -12.36 -7.55
C ILE A 4 12.40 -12.89 -8.38
N ALA A 5 12.67 -13.38 -9.60
CA ALA A 5 11.65 -13.96 -10.47
C ALA A 5 11.02 -15.23 -9.87
N GLU A 6 11.82 -16.14 -9.33
CA GLU A 6 11.33 -17.34 -8.64
C GLU A 6 10.53 -16.98 -7.38
N ASN A 7 10.99 -16.00 -6.61
CA ASN A 7 10.30 -15.52 -5.42
C ASN A 7 8.92 -14.91 -5.78
N ILE A 8 8.84 -14.08 -6.82
CA ILE A 8 7.58 -13.51 -7.29
C ILE A 8 6.62 -14.62 -7.76
N ALA A 9 7.12 -15.61 -8.50
CA ALA A 9 6.30 -16.74 -8.94
C ALA A 9 5.75 -17.54 -7.77
N GLY A 10 6.58 -17.82 -6.75
CA GLY A 10 6.17 -18.48 -5.52
C GLY A 10 5.09 -17.70 -4.77
N VAL A 11 5.29 -16.40 -4.54
CA VAL A 11 4.31 -15.55 -3.86
C VAL A 11 2.99 -15.50 -4.63
N ARG A 12 3.01 -15.36 -5.95
CA ARG A 12 1.80 -15.38 -6.79
C ARG A 12 1.05 -16.70 -6.71
N GLN A 13 1.77 -17.81 -6.65
CA GLN A 13 1.16 -19.13 -6.48
C GLN A 13 0.41 -19.24 -5.13
N TYR A 14 1.03 -18.78 -4.03
CA TYR A 14 0.37 -18.73 -2.72
C TYR A 14 -0.86 -17.83 -2.72
N ILE A 15 -0.75 -16.63 -3.33
CA ILE A 15 -1.89 -15.71 -3.47
C ILE A 15 -3.04 -16.41 -4.21
N GLN A 16 -2.76 -17.10 -5.31
CA GLN A 16 -3.78 -17.79 -6.10
C GLN A 16 -4.49 -18.89 -5.29
N VAL A 17 -3.74 -19.64 -4.50
CA VAL A 17 -4.31 -20.69 -3.64
C VAL A 17 -5.16 -20.08 -2.52
N ALA A 18 -4.61 -19.11 -1.76
CA ALA A 18 -5.29 -18.49 -0.61
C ALA A 18 -6.52 -17.65 -1.02
N SER A 19 -6.49 -17.07 -2.20
CA SER A 19 -7.59 -16.23 -2.69
C SER A 19 -8.81 -17.02 -3.14
N ASN A 20 -8.67 -18.31 -3.39
CA ASN A 20 -9.75 -19.18 -3.87
C ASN A 20 -10.52 -18.57 -5.06
N GLY A 21 -9.77 -18.07 -6.06
CA GLY A 21 -10.31 -17.47 -7.29
C GLY A 21 -10.70 -16.00 -7.19
N ARG A 22 -10.55 -15.36 -6.04
CA ARG A 22 -10.70 -13.90 -5.92
C ARG A 22 -9.46 -13.21 -6.49
N GLU A 23 -9.63 -12.04 -7.07
CA GLU A 23 -8.51 -11.19 -7.48
C GLU A 23 -7.86 -10.56 -6.24
N VAL A 24 -6.56 -10.79 -6.08
CA VAL A 24 -5.74 -10.17 -5.02
C VAL A 24 -4.47 -9.62 -5.66
N LYS A 25 -4.27 -8.32 -5.54
CA LYS A 25 -3.11 -7.61 -6.09
C LYS A 25 -1.87 -7.83 -5.23
N LEU A 26 -0.74 -8.13 -5.88
CA LEU A 26 0.57 -8.17 -5.24
C LEU A 26 1.26 -6.82 -5.38
N LEU A 27 1.49 -6.13 -4.27
CA LEU A 27 2.36 -4.96 -4.18
C LEU A 27 3.77 -5.41 -3.75
N ALA A 28 4.74 -5.27 -4.62
CA ALA A 28 6.13 -5.56 -4.30
C ALA A 28 6.75 -4.39 -3.54
N VAL A 29 7.07 -4.58 -2.27
CA VAL A 29 7.63 -3.52 -1.41
C VAL A 29 9.14 -3.41 -1.65
N SER A 30 9.53 -2.38 -2.41
CA SER A 30 10.87 -2.19 -2.94
C SER A 30 11.73 -1.16 -2.18
N LYS A 31 11.21 -0.64 -1.06
CA LYS A 31 11.98 0.29 -0.21
C LYS A 31 13.35 -0.26 0.15
N THR A 32 14.37 0.59 0.09
CA THR A 32 15.78 0.28 0.36
C THR A 32 16.49 -0.66 -0.63
N PHE A 33 15.76 -1.18 -1.64
CA PHE A 33 16.37 -1.96 -2.71
C PHE A 33 16.73 -1.08 -3.91
N PRO A 34 17.84 -1.38 -4.59
CA PRO A 34 18.30 -0.61 -5.74
C PRO A 34 17.40 -0.82 -6.98
N VAL A 35 17.51 0.08 -7.95
CA VAL A 35 16.72 0.04 -9.19
C VAL A 35 16.96 -1.24 -10.00
N GLU A 36 18.11 -1.86 -9.91
CA GLU A 36 18.47 -3.12 -10.58
C GLU A 36 17.58 -4.27 -10.09
N SER A 37 17.33 -4.35 -8.78
CA SER A 37 16.43 -5.34 -8.18
C SER A 37 14.98 -5.13 -8.63
N ILE A 38 14.55 -3.87 -8.72
CA ILE A 38 13.23 -3.53 -9.23
C ILE A 38 13.13 -3.87 -10.72
N ALA A 39 14.15 -3.59 -11.51
CA ALA A 39 14.20 -3.95 -12.93
C ALA A 39 14.12 -5.47 -13.14
N GLU A 40 14.73 -6.27 -12.26
CA GLU A 40 14.58 -7.74 -12.29
C GLU A 40 13.11 -8.14 -12.02
N ALA A 41 12.46 -7.54 -11.03
CA ALA A 41 11.05 -7.78 -10.75
C ALA A 41 10.15 -7.34 -11.93
N VAL A 42 10.45 -6.22 -12.59
CA VAL A 42 9.73 -5.75 -13.79
C VAL A 42 9.86 -6.76 -14.94
N ARG A 43 11.07 -7.32 -15.17
CA ARG A 43 11.28 -8.38 -16.16
C ARG A 43 10.50 -9.65 -15.83
N ALA A 44 10.30 -9.94 -14.55
CA ALA A 44 9.45 -11.04 -14.07
C ALA A 44 7.93 -10.72 -14.13
N GLY A 45 7.56 -9.59 -14.73
CA GLY A 45 6.16 -9.19 -14.92
C GLY A 45 5.52 -8.46 -13.72
N GLN A 46 6.31 -8.05 -12.73
CA GLN A 46 5.77 -7.20 -11.64
C GLN A 46 5.57 -5.76 -12.14
N ARG A 47 4.42 -5.16 -11.79
CA ARG A 47 4.04 -3.82 -12.25
C ARG A 47 3.66 -2.87 -11.11
N CYS A 48 3.42 -3.37 -9.92
CA CYS A 48 2.94 -2.62 -8.77
C CYS A 48 4.00 -2.63 -7.66
N PHE A 49 4.50 -1.46 -7.25
CA PHE A 49 5.60 -1.30 -6.31
C PHE A 49 5.24 -0.36 -5.16
N GLY A 50 5.75 -0.68 -3.96
CA GLY A 50 5.51 0.08 -2.74
C GLY A 50 6.77 0.67 -2.14
N GLU A 51 6.73 1.97 -1.83
CA GLU A 51 7.83 2.73 -1.25
C GLU A 51 7.43 3.43 0.05
N ASN A 52 8.37 3.52 0.99
CA ASN A 52 8.13 4.14 2.30
C ASN A 52 8.74 5.55 2.43
N TYR A 53 9.71 5.87 1.58
CA TYR A 53 10.49 7.10 1.68
C TYR A 53 10.25 7.94 0.44
N ALA A 54 9.71 9.15 0.62
CA ALA A 54 9.25 9.98 -0.50
C ALA A 54 10.37 10.33 -1.47
N GLN A 55 11.56 10.67 -0.99
CA GLN A 55 12.71 11.04 -1.82
C GLN A 55 13.26 9.83 -2.59
N GLU A 56 13.46 8.70 -1.91
CA GLU A 56 13.91 7.46 -2.53
C GLU A 56 12.90 6.99 -3.60
N GLY A 57 11.63 6.94 -3.24
CA GLY A 57 10.57 6.48 -4.13
C GLY A 57 10.40 7.39 -5.35
N SER A 58 10.42 8.71 -5.18
CA SER A 58 10.33 9.66 -6.31
C SER A 58 11.49 9.49 -7.28
N ALA A 59 12.72 9.32 -6.79
CA ALA A 59 13.88 9.08 -7.64
C ALA A 59 13.75 7.77 -8.44
N LYS A 60 13.22 6.72 -7.84
CA LYS A 60 12.92 5.46 -8.53
C LYS A 60 11.83 5.62 -9.59
N VAL A 61 10.75 6.31 -9.27
CA VAL A 61 9.68 6.62 -10.25
C VAL A 61 10.25 7.31 -11.48
N GLU A 62 11.07 8.35 -11.29
CA GLU A 62 11.70 9.07 -12.37
C GLU A 62 12.67 8.20 -13.16
N PHE A 63 13.50 7.41 -12.49
CA PHE A 63 14.40 6.46 -13.16
C PHE A 63 13.65 5.51 -14.10
N PHE A 64 12.57 4.88 -13.63
CA PHE A 64 11.80 3.96 -14.44
C PHE A 64 11.04 4.64 -15.57
N LYS A 65 10.55 5.85 -15.34
CA LYS A 65 9.91 6.66 -16.38
C LYS A 65 10.89 7.04 -17.52
N GLU A 66 12.13 7.31 -17.17
CA GLU A 66 13.18 7.66 -18.16
C GLU A 66 13.72 6.43 -18.89
N HIS A 67 14.03 5.34 -18.17
CA HIS A 67 14.74 4.19 -18.71
C HIS A 67 13.83 3.05 -19.22
N TYR A 68 12.55 3.07 -18.81
CA TYR A 68 11.54 2.08 -19.18
C TYR A 68 10.22 2.74 -19.63
N PRO A 69 10.25 3.70 -20.57
CA PRO A 69 9.08 4.52 -20.91
C PRO A 69 7.90 3.73 -21.46
N ASP A 70 8.15 2.57 -22.06
CA ASP A 70 7.13 1.69 -22.64
C ASP A 70 6.49 0.75 -21.61
N ILE A 71 6.95 0.78 -20.36
CA ILE A 71 6.43 -0.08 -19.29
C ILE A 71 5.67 0.77 -18.27
N GLU A 72 4.36 0.61 -18.23
CA GLU A 72 3.54 1.26 -17.21
C GLU A 72 3.74 0.57 -15.87
N LEU A 73 4.21 1.32 -14.87
CA LEU A 73 4.38 0.89 -13.49
C LEU A 73 3.45 1.68 -12.57
N GLU A 74 2.86 1.00 -11.61
CA GLU A 74 2.03 1.59 -10.57
C GLU A 74 2.83 1.71 -9.28
N TRP A 75 2.93 2.92 -8.76
CA TRP A 75 3.70 3.24 -7.56
C TRP A 75 2.80 3.64 -6.40
N HIS A 76 2.93 2.92 -5.28
CA HIS A 76 2.22 3.17 -4.04
C HIS A 76 3.16 3.74 -2.98
N PHE A 77 2.79 4.85 -2.40
CA PHE A 77 3.43 5.34 -1.19
C PHE A 77 2.76 4.68 0.02
N ILE A 78 3.52 3.92 0.80
CA ILE A 78 2.99 3.10 1.89
C ILE A 78 3.59 3.42 3.26
N GLY A 79 4.49 4.40 3.34
CA GLY A 79 5.14 4.85 4.57
C GLY A 79 4.46 6.05 5.23
N PRO A 80 4.89 6.44 6.44
CA PRO A 80 4.40 7.65 7.09
C PRO A 80 4.82 8.89 6.28
N LEU A 81 3.86 9.74 5.92
CA LEU A 81 4.10 10.92 5.10
C LEU A 81 4.19 12.19 5.93
N GLN A 82 5.36 12.81 5.92
CA GLN A 82 5.59 14.13 6.52
C GLN A 82 5.02 15.24 5.63
N ALA A 83 4.51 16.31 6.26
CA ALA A 83 3.89 17.43 5.54
C ALA A 83 4.82 18.14 4.54
N ASN A 84 6.13 18.19 4.81
CA ASN A 84 7.13 18.79 3.92
C ASN A 84 7.52 17.88 2.73
N LYS A 85 7.04 16.64 2.68
CA LYS A 85 7.31 15.66 1.61
C LYS A 85 6.08 15.37 0.74
N THR A 86 4.93 15.96 1.04
CA THR A 86 3.66 15.70 0.33
C THR A 86 3.75 15.99 -1.16
N ARG A 87 4.50 17.02 -1.58
CA ARG A 87 4.67 17.36 -3.00
C ARG A 87 5.32 16.23 -3.79
N LEU A 88 6.36 15.59 -3.25
CA LEU A 88 7.02 14.45 -3.89
C LEU A 88 6.04 13.31 -4.16
N VAL A 89 5.16 13.01 -3.19
CA VAL A 89 4.16 11.97 -3.35
C VAL A 89 3.08 12.39 -4.35
N ALA A 90 2.59 13.63 -4.26
CA ALA A 90 1.60 14.15 -5.19
C ALA A 90 2.04 14.16 -6.66
N GLU A 91 3.32 14.41 -6.92
CA GLU A 91 3.87 14.53 -8.28
C GLU A 91 4.33 13.19 -8.90
N HIS A 92 4.57 12.14 -8.09
CA HIS A 92 5.19 10.90 -8.59
C HIS A 92 4.37 9.63 -8.38
N PHE A 93 3.52 9.57 -7.34
CA PHE A 93 2.81 8.34 -6.98
C PHE A 93 1.37 8.32 -7.50
N GLN A 94 0.89 7.14 -7.88
CA GLN A 94 -0.51 6.91 -8.23
C GLN A 94 -1.38 6.60 -7.01
N TRP A 95 -0.75 6.10 -5.93
CA TRP A 95 -1.43 5.70 -4.71
C TRP A 95 -0.74 6.21 -3.45
N ILE A 96 -1.55 6.50 -2.43
CA ILE A 96 -1.13 6.60 -1.03
C ILE A 96 -1.97 5.65 -0.19
N GLU A 97 -1.33 4.76 0.57
CA GLU A 97 -2.03 3.78 1.43
C GLU A 97 -2.03 4.18 2.91
N SER A 98 -1.23 5.14 3.29
CA SER A 98 -1.01 5.59 4.68
C SER A 98 -1.71 6.91 5.02
N LEU A 99 -2.84 7.20 4.37
CA LEU A 99 -3.56 8.44 4.61
C LEU A 99 -4.31 8.37 5.95
N SER A 100 -3.94 9.24 6.91
CA SER A 100 -4.53 9.26 8.25
C SER A 100 -4.70 10.67 8.83
N ARG A 101 -4.31 11.71 8.09
CA ARG A 101 -4.40 13.11 8.55
C ARG A 101 -5.00 14.00 7.46
N LEU A 102 -6.05 14.75 7.82
CA LEU A 102 -6.73 15.64 6.88
C LEU A 102 -5.79 16.68 6.26
N LYS A 103 -4.86 17.24 7.05
CA LYS A 103 -3.86 18.19 6.55
C LYS A 103 -2.99 17.59 5.43
N ILE A 104 -2.65 16.31 5.53
CA ILE A 104 -1.89 15.60 4.47
C ILE A 104 -2.75 15.44 3.23
N ALA A 105 -4.02 15.03 3.37
CA ALA A 105 -4.95 14.92 2.25
C ALA A 105 -5.12 16.26 1.51
N GLN A 106 -5.33 17.35 2.26
CA GLN A 106 -5.45 18.70 1.69
C GLN A 106 -4.20 19.10 0.88
N ARG A 107 -3.01 18.89 1.44
CA ARG A 107 -1.75 19.19 0.75
C ARG A 107 -1.56 18.35 -0.52
N LEU A 108 -1.86 17.05 -0.47
CA LEU A 108 -1.81 16.19 -1.65
C LEU A 108 -2.78 16.67 -2.73
N ASN A 109 -4.01 17.03 -2.34
CA ASN A 109 -5.03 17.58 -3.23
C ASN A 109 -4.57 18.88 -3.92
N GLU A 110 -4.00 19.81 -3.16
CA GLU A 110 -3.52 21.09 -3.67
C GLU A 110 -2.28 20.95 -4.57
N GLN A 111 -1.43 19.96 -4.29
CA GLN A 111 -0.15 19.76 -4.96
C GLN A 111 -0.23 18.77 -6.13
N ARG A 112 -1.37 18.10 -6.34
CA ARG A 112 -1.54 17.16 -7.44
C ARG A 112 -1.49 17.89 -8.77
N PRO A 113 -0.57 17.53 -9.70
CA PRO A 113 -0.50 18.19 -11.00
C PRO A 113 -1.77 17.99 -11.83
N ALA A 114 -2.22 19.03 -12.51
CA ALA A 114 -3.48 19.02 -13.27
C ALA A 114 -3.52 18.00 -14.43
N HIS A 115 -2.35 17.58 -14.93
CA HIS A 115 -2.24 16.56 -15.97
C HIS A 115 -2.27 15.12 -15.45
N MET A 116 -2.24 14.94 -14.13
CA MET A 116 -2.32 13.63 -13.48
C MET A 116 -3.74 13.38 -12.98
N SER A 117 -4.16 12.13 -13.06
CA SER A 117 -5.42 11.69 -12.43
C SER A 117 -5.38 11.91 -10.91
N ALA A 118 -6.54 11.99 -10.27
CA ALA A 118 -6.61 12.03 -8.82
C ALA A 118 -5.80 10.90 -8.19
N ILE A 119 -5.12 11.18 -7.08
CA ILE A 119 -4.35 10.16 -6.36
C ILE A 119 -5.30 9.19 -5.68
N ASN A 120 -5.11 7.90 -5.89
CA ASN A 120 -5.86 6.86 -5.19
C ASN A 120 -5.40 6.80 -3.73
N ALA A 121 -6.33 6.83 -2.80
CA ALA A 121 -6.03 6.86 -1.38
C ALA A 121 -6.71 5.73 -0.62
N LEU A 122 -5.94 5.06 0.22
CA LEU A 122 -6.44 4.20 1.29
C LEU A 122 -6.27 4.92 2.62
N VAL A 123 -7.28 4.82 3.47
CA VAL A 123 -7.20 5.33 4.84
C VAL A 123 -6.57 4.27 5.72
N GLU A 124 -5.47 4.65 6.39
CA GLU A 124 -4.82 3.79 7.37
C GLU A 124 -5.58 3.80 8.69
N ILE A 125 -5.98 2.62 9.16
CA ILE A 125 -6.72 2.42 10.39
C ILE A 125 -5.80 1.85 11.47
N ASN A 126 -5.75 2.50 12.62
CA ASN A 126 -5.15 1.96 13.84
C ASN A 126 -6.15 1.00 14.50
N ILE A 127 -6.22 -0.21 13.97
CA ILE A 127 -7.27 -1.17 14.33
C ILE A 127 -7.05 -1.80 15.72
N ASP A 128 -5.81 -1.85 16.17
CA ASP A 128 -5.43 -2.49 17.44
C ASP A 128 -5.24 -1.49 18.58
N ASP A 129 -5.58 -0.21 18.34
CA ASP A 129 -5.49 0.89 19.31
C ASP A 129 -4.11 1.03 19.98
N GLU A 130 -3.05 0.90 19.17
CA GLU A 130 -1.68 1.10 19.64
C GLU A 130 -1.30 2.58 19.57
N GLU A 131 -1.01 3.22 20.71
CA GLU A 131 -0.62 4.63 20.79
C GLU A 131 0.61 4.99 19.94
N SER A 132 1.50 4.03 19.69
CA SER A 132 2.74 4.21 18.93
C SER A 132 2.56 4.07 17.42
N LYS A 133 1.40 3.65 16.92
CA LYS A 133 1.15 3.39 15.50
C LYS A 133 0.46 4.54 14.80
N SER A 134 0.76 4.64 13.50
CA SER A 134 0.03 5.48 12.55
C SER A 134 -1.39 4.95 12.35
N GLY A 135 -2.23 5.79 11.76
CA GLY A 135 -3.61 5.46 11.44
C GLY A 135 -4.60 6.22 12.30
N ILE A 136 -5.83 6.25 11.84
CA ILE A 136 -6.94 6.84 12.58
C ILE A 136 -7.70 5.76 13.35
N ALA A 137 -8.28 6.13 14.48
CA ALA A 137 -9.19 5.26 15.21
C ALA A 137 -10.43 4.93 14.35
N PRO A 138 -10.98 3.71 14.44
CA PRO A 138 -12.17 3.33 13.68
C PRO A 138 -13.35 4.29 13.86
N GLU A 139 -13.52 4.85 15.04
CA GLU A 139 -14.60 5.77 15.41
C GLU A 139 -14.49 7.11 14.66
N ALA A 140 -13.29 7.55 14.32
CA ALA A 140 -13.04 8.79 13.59
C ALA A 140 -13.17 8.62 12.04
N LEU A 141 -13.32 7.40 11.56
CA LEU A 141 -13.30 7.11 10.12
C LEU A 141 -14.41 7.83 9.36
N SER A 142 -15.62 7.86 9.89
CA SER A 142 -16.78 8.45 9.19
C SER A 142 -16.57 9.93 8.87
N ASP A 143 -16.14 10.71 9.86
CA ASP A 143 -15.89 12.15 9.71
C ASP A 143 -14.69 12.43 8.81
N PHE A 144 -13.67 11.58 8.91
CA PHE A 144 -12.49 11.67 8.06
C PHE A 144 -12.84 11.42 6.60
N LEU A 145 -13.59 10.35 6.29
CA LEU A 145 -14.04 10.04 4.92
C LEU A 145 -14.91 11.16 4.35
N ALA A 146 -15.85 11.69 5.13
CA ALA A 146 -16.68 12.82 4.71
C ALA A 146 -15.83 14.04 4.32
N SER A 147 -14.83 14.36 5.12
CA SER A 147 -13.94 15.49 4.85
C SER A 147 -13.06 15.28 3.62
N VAL A 148 -12.48 14.08 3.46
CA VAL A 148 -11.61 13.76 2.31
C VAL A 148 -12.39 13.64 1.02
N SER A 149 -13.64 13.20 1.06
CA SER A 149 -14.52 13.09 -0.13
C SER A 149 -14.78 14.44 -0.81
N LEU A 150 -14.53 15.56 -0.15
CA LEU A 150 -14.64 16.90 -0.71
C LEU A 150 -13.41 17.34 -1.52
N LEU A 151 -12.35 16.54 -1.54
CA LEU A 151 -11.07 16.85 -2.18
C LEU A 151 -11.02 16.25 -3.59
N PRO A 152 -11.16 17.05 -4.67
CA PRO A 152 -11.37 16.53 -6.03
C PRO A 152 -10.18 15.76 -6.61
N ASN A 153 -8.97 16.01 -6.11
CA ASN A 153 -7.75 15.35 -6.57
C ASN A 153 -7.37 14.13 -5.70
N ILE A 154 -8.25 13.72 -4.78
CA ILE A 154 -8.11 12.50 -3.97
C ILE A 154 -9.26 11.56 -4.30
N GLN A 155 -8.96 10.34 -4.67
CA GLN A 155 -9.95 9.30 -4.87
C GLN A 155 -9.84 8.25 -3.77
N LEU A 156 -10.82 8.22 -2.88
CA LEU A 156 -10.91 7.19 -1.86
C LEU A 156 -11.22 5.82 -2.49
N ARG A 157 -10.34 4.84 -2.24
CA ARG A 157 -10.42 3.49 -2.80
C ARG A 157 -10.64 2.42 -1.74
N GLY A 158 -10.42 2.74 -0.47
CA GLY A 158 -10.58 1.76 0.58
C GLY A 158 -9.75 2.03 1.84
N LEU A 159 -9.35 0.96 2.49
CA LEU A 159 -8.69 0.98 3.79
C LEU A 159 -7.38 0.19 3.78
N MET A 160 -6.50 0.53 4.72
CA MET A 160 -5.25 -0.17 4.98
C MET A 160 -5.05 -0.37 6.48
N CYS A 161 -4.47 -1.48 6.88
CA CYS A 161 -3.98 -1.67 8.24
C CYS A 161 -2.67 -2.46 8.31
N ILE A 162 -1.99 -2.29 9.44
CA ILE A 162 -0.83 -3.07 9.85
C ILE A 162 -1.16 -3.60 11.25
N PRO A 163 -1.35 -4.94 11.44
CA PRO A 163 -1.63 -5.51 12.75
C PRO A 163 -0.43 -5.37 13.68
N LYS A 164 -0.63 -5.66 14.97
CA LYS A 164 0.45 -5.69 15.96
C LYS A 164 1.56 -6.64 15.52
N ALA A 165 2.81 -6.19 15.69
CA ALA A 165 3.98 -6.94 15.25
C ALA A 165 4.15 -8.27 16.01
N ASP A 166 3.77 -8.30 17.28
CA ASP A 166 3.83 -9.44 18.20
C ASP A 166 2.54 -10.25 18.29
N ALA A 167 1.49 -9.89 17.51
CA ALA A 167 0.24 -10.62 17.46
C ALA A 167 0.47 -12.03 16.94
N ASP A 168 -0.16 -13.00 17.57
CA ASP A 168 -0.22 -14.37 17.07
C ASP A 168 -1.16 -14.49 15.86
N GLU A 169 -1.24 -15.68 15.25
CA GLU A 169 -2.08 -15.90 14.07
C GLU A 169 -3.57 -15.66 14.36
N THR A 170 -4.04 -16.05 15.54
CA THR A 170 -5.45 -15.87 15.93
C THR A 170 -5.79 -14.40 16.07
N GLU A 171 -4.93 -13.63 16.73
CA GLU A 171 -5.09 -12.20 16.89
C GLU A 171 -5.06 -11.47 15.55
N LYS A 172 -4.11 -11.82 14.66
CA LYS A 172 -4.04 -11.28 13.29
C LYS A 172 -5.31 -11.58 12.50
N ARG A 173 -5.82 -12.80 12.57
CA ARG A 173 -7.07 -13.20 11.91
C ARG A 173 -8.24 -12.36 12.40
N GLN A 174 -8.36 -12.14 13.71
CA GLN A 174 -9.40 -11.28 14.29
C GLN A 174 -9.26 -9.83 13.83
N THR A 175 -8.04 -9.29 13.78
CA THR A 175 -7.75 -7.95 13.29
C THR A 175 -8.17 -7.80 11.82
N PHE A 176 -7.79 -8.75 10.96
CA PHE A 176 -8.16 -8.71 9.55
C PHE A 176 -9.67 -8.87 9.32
N ALA A 177 -10.34 -9.74 10.07
CA ALA A 177 -11.79 -9.88 10.01
C ALA A 177 -12.52 -8.58 10.44
N ARG A 178 -12.03 -7.90 11.49
CA ARG A 178 -12.56 -6.59 11.89
C ARG A 178 -12.37 -5.54 10.80
N MET A 179 -11.19 -5.50 10.17
CA MET A 179 -10.94 -4.59 9.04
C MET A 179 -11.87 -4.86 7.87
N LYS A 180 -12.09 -6.14 7.53
CA LYS A 180 -13.04 -6.52 6.48
C LYS A 180 -14.44 -6.03 6.78
N LYS A 181 -14.88 -6.16 8.03
CA LYS A 181 -16.19 -5.66 8.45
C LYS A 181 -16.31 -4.15 8.28
N ILE A 182 -15.33 -3.37 8.74
CA ILE A 182 -15.31 -1.89 8.58
C ILE A 182 -15.33 -1.51 7.10
N PHE A 183 -14.57 -2.20 6.26
CA PHE A 183 -14.55 -1.99 4.82
C PHE A 183 -15.93 -2.21 4.19
N GLU A 184 -16.62 -3.30 4.52
CA GLU A 184 -17.97 -3.58 4.01
C GLU A 184 -19.01 -2.60 4.56
N ASP A 185 -18.89 -2.18 5.80
CA ASP A 185 -19.76 -1.14 6.39
C ASP A 185 -19.62 0.19 5.63
N CYS A 186 -18.40 0.57 5.19
CA CYS A 186 -18.19 1.73 4.33
C CYS A 186 -18.85 1.57 2.96
N ARG A 187 -18.74 0.39 2.34
CA ARG A 187 -19.38 0.10 1.07
C ARG A 187 -20.89 0.19 1.16
N THR A 188 -21.48 -0.32 2.23
CA THR A 188 -22.91 -0.22 2.53
C THR A 188 -23.39 1.23 2.67
N LYS A 189 -22.51 2.12 3.17
CA LYS A 189 -22.76 3.56 3.26
C LYS A 189 -22.58 4.31 1.93
N GLY A 190 -22.26 3.62 0.84
CA GLY A 190 -22.16 4.18 -0.51
C GLY A 190 -20.75 4.58 -0.96
N TYR A 191 -19.70 4.31 -0.18
CA TYR A 191 -18.33 4.50 -0.64
C TYR A 191 -17.97 3.43 -1.69
N ALA A 192 -17.44 3.86 -2.84
CA ALA A 192 -17.01 2.98 -3.93
C ALA A 192 -15.65 2.30 -3.61
N PHE A 193 -15.57 1.63 -2.47
CA PHE A 193 -14.37 0.96 -2.04
C PHE A 193 -14.18 -0.37 -2.77
N ASP A 194 -12.97 -0.57 -3.29
CA ASP A 194 -12.58 -1.80 -4.00
C ASP A 194 -11.26 -2.39 -3.45
N THR A 195 -10.53 -1.64 -2.63
CA THR A 195 -9.19 -2.03 -2.18
C THR A 195 -9.12 -2.08 -0.65
N LEU A 196 -8.85 -3.29 -0.13
CA LEU A 196 -8.52 -3.55 1.26
C LEU A 196 -7.09 -4.06 1.33
N SER A 197 -6.17 -3.17 1.73
CA SER A 197 -4.74 -3.45 1.83
C SER A 197 -4.39 -3.92 3.22
N MET A 198 -4.14 -5.21 3.36
CA MET A 198 -3.69 -5.83 4.59
C MET A 198 -2.93 -7.12 4.30
N GLY A 199 -1.96 -7.45 5.15
CA GLY A 199 -1.07 -8.58 4.97
C GLY A 199 0.29 -8.22 4.36
N MET A 200 1.33 -8.71 4.98
CA MET A 200 2.74 -8.57 4.61
C MET A 200 3.41 -9.94 4.50
N SER A 201 4.72 -9.99 4.27
CA SER A 201 5.47 -11.25 4.04
C SER A 201 5.23 -12.35 5.10
N ALA A 202 4.89 -11.98 6.32
CA ALA A 202 4.70 -12.92 7.43
C ALA A 202 3.25 -13.39 7.63
N ASP A 203 2.26 -12.75 6.99
CA ASP A 203 0.84 -12.96 7.30
C ASP A 203 -0.12 -12.72 6.12
N TYR A 204 0.40 -12.56 4.89
CA TYR A 204 -0.46 -12.26 3.74
C TYR A 204 -1.45 -13.40 3.42
N GLU A 205 -1.11 -14.63 3.72
CA GLU A 205 -2.01 -15.79 3.50
C GLU A 205 -3.27 -15.65 4.37
N VAL A 206 -3.08 -15.41 5.67
CA VAL A 206 -4.18 -15.19 6.62
C VAL A 206 -4.98 -13.94 6.23
N ALA A 207 -4.31 -12.87 5.84
CA ALA A 207 -4.99 -11.65 5.40
C ALA A 207 -5.86 -11.88 4.15
N ILE A 208 -5.40 -12.69 3.19
CA ILE A 208 -6.17 -13.05 1.99
C ILE A 208 -7.40 -13.87 2.37
N GLU A 209 -7.25 -14.87 3.25
CA GLU A 209 -8.37 -15.68 3.74
C GLU A 209 -9.45 -14.80 4.40
N GLU A 210 -9.04 -13.78 5.13
CA GLU A 210 -9.94 -12.81 5.79
C GLU A 210 -10.42 -11.67 4.85
N GLY A 211 -10.10 -11.72 3.56
CA GLY A 211 -10.70 -10.83 2.56
C GLY A 211 -9.84 -9.69 2.07
N SER A 212 -8.52 -9.70 2.29
CA SER A 212 -7.61 -8.76 1.65
C SER A 212 -7.73 -8.79 0.13
N THR A 213 -7.66 -7.64 -0.51
CA THR A 213 -7.62 -7.49 -1.97
C THR A 213 -6.26 -7.02 -2.49
N LEU A 214 -5.38 -6.59 -1.57
CA LEU A 214 -4.02 -6.17 -1.87
C LEU A 214 -3.10 -6.59 -0.72
N VAL A 215 -2.00 -7.27 -1.06
CA VAL A 215 -0.97 -7.69 -0.10
C VAL A 215 0.36 -7.02 -0.40
N ARG A 216 1.10 -6.64 0.64
CA ARG A 216 2.36 -5.89 0.56
C ARG A 216 3.53 -6.79 0.93
N VAL A 217 4.24 -7.29 -0.07
CA VAL A 217 5.29 -8.29 0.12
C VAL A 217 6.66 -7.71 -0.26
N GLY A 218 7.59 -7.71 0.67
CA GLY A 218 8.95 -7.19 0.48
C GLY A 218 10.01 -8.28 0.61
N SER A 219 10.31 -8.73 1.83
CA SER A 219 11.38 -9.68 2.12
C SER A 219 11.23 -11.05 1.43
N ALA A 220 10.01 -11.50 1.22
CA ALA A 220 9.77 -12.75 0.48
C ALA A 220 10.09 -12.62 -1.02
N ILE A 221 10.13 -11.41 -1.57
CA ILE A 221 10.51 -11.15 -2.98
C ILE A 221 11.98 -10.80 -3.10
N PHE A 222 12.42 -9.76 -2.38
CA PHE A 222 13.75 -9.16 -2.55
C PHE A 222 14.82 -9.72 -1.59
N GLY A 223 14.42 -10.54 -0.63
CA GLY A 223 15.31 -11.07 0.41
C GLY A 223 15.45 -10.15 1.63
N ALA A 224 16.36 -10.54 2.52
CA ALA A 224 16.66 -9.73 3.71
C ALA A 224 17.33 -8.41 3.33
N ARG A 225 16.94 -7.34 4.01
CA ARG A 225 17.53 -6.01 3.78
C ARG A 225 18.96 -5.97 4.32
N ASN A 226 19.90 -5.56 3.49
CA ASN A 226 21.23 -5.20 3.93
C ASN A 226 21.18 -3.74 4.43
N TYR A 227 21.04 -3.56 5.73
CA TYR A 227 21.34 -2.29 6.38
C TYR A 227 22.87 -2.15 6.50
N SER A 228 23.58 -1.97 5.37
CA SER A 228 24.95 -1.49 5.44
C SER A 228 24.89 -0.07 5.99
N LYS A 229 25.49 0.10 7.16
CA LYS A 229 25.66 1.40 7.82
C LYS A 229 26.36 2.34 6.83
N SER A 230 25.66 3.36 6.37
CA SER A 230 26.25 4.58 5.84
C SER A 230 26.47 5.56 6.97
#